data_c8879cd187c0e18efbb456eeb3c3b0c1
#
_entry.id   c8879cd187c0e18efbb456eeb3c3b0c1
#
_cell.length_a   1.000
_cell.length_b   1.000
_cell.length_c   1.000
_cell.angle_alpha   90.00
_cell.angle_beta   90.00
_cell.angle_gamma   90.00
#
_symmetry.space_group_name_H-M   'P 1'
#
loop_
_entity.id
_entity.type
_entity.pdbx_description
1 polymer ?
#
loop_
_entity_poly.entity_id
_entity_poly.type
_entity_poly.pdbx_seq_one_letter_code
_entity_poly.pdbx_strand_id
1 'polypeptide(L)'
;MGKLLLGLALIISSAPILAGDIEGIVRITRSLTKKRVVVDTYAPRGGAPANGAAPEDIDEWGRTVVFIDSSISPAQTKSPLPLQQIAQRNRRFEREVVVVPAGSTVSFPNEDPIFHNVFSLSKSKSFDLGYYPIGQTRKIQFDKPGPVQVFCHLHPNMNAAIMVVPNGYFTQPASRGEFKIDGVPAGRYTLRLWHKSAGYLQEEIEVSAEGKTQVKFLLPLATSKP
;
A
#
# COMPACT_ATOMS: atom_id res chain seq x y z
N MET A 1 -6.61 -36.72 57.17
CA MET A 1 -6.05 -35.36 57.12
C MET A 1 -5.89 -34.97 55.65
N GLY A 2 -6.93 -34.37 55.04
CA GLY A 2 -6.93 -33.91 53.66
C GLY A 2 -6.36 -32.49 53.58
N LYS A 3 -5.31 -32.27 52.78
CA LYS A 3 -4.76 -30.96 52.49
C LYS A 3 -5.57 -30.35 51.33
N LEU A 4 -6.30 -29.29 51.63
CA LEU A 4 -7.01 -28.46 50.65
C LEU A 4 -5.97 -27.54 50.01
N LEU A 5 -5.65 -27.79 48.72
CA LEU A 5 -4.82 -26.87 47.90
C LEU A 5 -5.73 -25.77 47.35
N LEU A 6 -5.62 -24.57 47.91
CA LEU A 6 -6.27 -23.38 47.41
C LEU A 6 -5.48 -22.92 46.17
N GLY A 7 -6.01 -23.15 44.96
CA GLY A 7 -5.44 -22.59 43.73
C GLY A 7 -5.75 -21.10 43.61
N LEU A 8 -4.72 -20.26 43.70
CA LEU A 8 -4.80 -18.82 43.47
C LEU A 8 -4.93 -18.56 41.96
N ALA A 9 -6.14 -18.29 41.48
CA ALA A 9 -6.38 -17.87 40.11
C ALA A 9 -5.86 -16.44 39.91
N LEU A 10 -4.78 -16.28 39.17
CA LEU A 10 -4.22 -14.98 38.77
C LEU A 10 -5.15 -14.37 37.71
N ILE A 11 -6.00 -13.43 38.09
CA ILE A 11 -6.83 -12.66 37.18
C ILE A 11 -5.89 -11.63 36.52
N ILE A 12 -5.44 -11.92 35.30
CA ILE A 12 -4.71 -10.96 34.45
C ILE A 12 -5.74 -9.94 33.97
N SER A 13 -5.85 -8.81 34.67
CA SER A 13 -6.63 -7.67 34.22
C SER A 13 -5.90 -7.03 33.04
N SER A 14 -6.40 -7.19 31.83
CA SER A 14 -5.95 -6.41 30.67
C SER A 14 -6.45 -4.99 30.83
N ALA A 15 -5.54 -4.04 31.12
CA ALA A 15 -5.86 -2.63 31.09
C ALA A 15 -6.36 -2.26 29.68
N PRO A 16 -7.39 -1.41 29.55
CA PRO A 16 -7.86 -0.95 28.25
C PRO A 16 -6.71 -0.19 27.54
N ILE A 17 -6.43 -0.56 26.30
CA ILE A 17 -5.46 0.17 25.46
C ILE A 17 -6.13 1.47 25.09
N LEU A 18 -5.66 2.59 25.66
CA LEU A 18 -6.11 3.92 25.31
C LEU A 18 -5.64 4.21 23.87
N ALA A 19 -6.56 4.58 23.00
CA ALA A 19 -6.31 4.78 21.58
C ALA A 19 -6.98 6.05 21.07
N GLY A 20 -6.37 6.69 20.08
CA GLY A 20 -6.91 7.85 19.39
C GLY A 20 -6.94 7.63 17.88
N ASP A 21 -7.52 8.59 17.17
CA ASP A 21 -7.58 8.59 15.72
C ASP A 21 -6.58 9.60 15.14
N ILE A 22 -5.99 9.28 14.00
CA ILE A 22 -5.24 10.22 13.18
C ILE A 22 -6.12 10.60 11.99
N GLU A 23 -6.43 11.87 11.85
CA GLU A 23 -7.17 12.42 10.71
C GLU A 23 -6.31 13.46 9.99
N GLY A 24 -6.48 13.59 8.69
CA GLY A 24 -5.71 14.60 7.99
C GLY A 24 -6.06 14.75 6.52
N ILE A 25 -5.27 15.56 5.85
CA ILE A 25 -5.41 15.82 4.43
C ILE A 25 -4.07 15.79 3.71
N VAL A 26 -4.01 15.11 2.58
CA VAL A 26 -2.91 15.17 1.61
C VAL A 26 -3.28 16.15 0.51
N ARG A 27 -2.57 17.26 0.42
CA ARG A 27 -2.72 18.22 -0.67
C ARG A 27 -1.66 18.00 -1.75
N ILE A 28 -2.14 17.76 -2.98
CA ILE A 28 -1.30 17.61 -4.15
C ILE A 28 -1.51 18.86 -5.03
N THR A 29 -0.48 19.70 -5.16
CA THR A 29 -0.58 21.01 -5.81
C THR A 29 -0.30 20.97 -7.30
N ARG A 30 0.28 19.88 -7.79
CA ARG A 30 0.52 19.63 -9.24
C ARG A 30 0.57 18.12 -9.49
N SER A 31 0.32 17.70 -10.73
CA SER A 31 0.48 16.28 -11.09
C SER A 31 1.92 15.82 -10.82
N LEU A 32 2.04 14.74 -10.07
CA LEU A 32 3.31 14.12 -9.67
C LEU A 32 3.75 13.03 -10.65
N THR A 33 2.79 12.52 -11.40
CA THR A 33 3.00 11.42 -12.33
C THR A 33 2.98 11.94 -13.76
N LYS A 34 4.04 11.65 -14.51
CA LYS A 34 4.08 11.97 -15.94
C LYS A 34 3.03 11.14 -16.68
N LYS A 35 2.22 11.77 -17.53
CA LYS A 35 1.28 11.08 -18.41
C LYS A 35 2.04 10.06 -19.26
N ARG A 36 1.56 8.83 -19.30
CA ARG A 36 2.13 7.81 -20.16
C ARG A 36 1.67 8.05 -21.58
N VAL A 37 2.61 8.05 -22.51
CA VAL A 37 2.30 7.84 -23.91
C VAL A 37 2.20 6.34 -24.10
N VAL A 38 1.00 5.83 -24.35
CA VAL A 38 0.79 4.43 -24.73
C VAL A 38 1.25 4.28 -26.18
N VAL A 39 2.47 3.82 -26.37
CA VAL A 39 2.94 3.38 -27.70
C VAL A 39 2.53 1.92 -27.83
N ASP A 40 1.57 1.63 -28.69
CA ASP A 40 1.25 0.26 -29.06
C ASP A 40 2.35 -0.25 -29.99
N THR A 41 3.36 -0.88 -29.42
CA THR A 41 4.52 -1.43 -30.14
C THR A 41 4.14 -2.60 -31.04
N TYR A 42 2.92 -3.12 -30.94
CA TYR A 42 2.39 -4.24 -31.72
C TYR A 42 1.26 -3.85 -32.67
N ALA A 43 1.03 -2.55 -32.91
CA ALA A 43 0.10 -2.14 -33.93
C ALA A 43 0.58 -2.68 -35.29
N PRO A 44 -0.26 -3.35 -36.10
CA PRO A 44 0.11 -3.79 -37.44
C PRO A 44 0.63 -2.60 -38.24
N ARG A 45 1.74 -2.77 -38.97
CA ARG A 45 2.26 -1.73 -39.87
C ARG A 45 1.15 -1.28 -40.82
N GLY A 46 0.72 -0.02 -40.72
CA GLY A 46 -0.35 0.59 -41.54
C GLY A 46 -1.70 0.77 -40.85
N GLY A 47 -1.88 0.32 -39.60
CA GLY A 47 -3.01 0.73 -38.78
C GLY A 47 -2.85 2.16 -38.30
N ALA A 48 -3.92 2.97 -38.42
CA ALA A 48 -3.96 4.26 -37.75
C ALA A 48 -3.59 4.05 -36.25
N PRO A 49 -2.82 4.94 -35.63
CA PRO A 49 -2.56 4.87 -34.20
C PRO A 49 -3.93 4.72 -33.53
N ALA A 50 -4.10 3.71 -32.66
CA ALA A 50 -5.32 3.53 -31.91
C ALA A 50 -5.64 4.88 -31.28
N ASN A 51 -6.68 5.54 -31.82
CA ASN A 51 -7.04 6.91 -31.48
C ASN A 51 -7.06 7.02 -29.98
N GLY A 52 -6.28 7.96 -29.48
CA GLY A 52 -5.97 8.18 -28.10
C GLY A 52 -7.10 7.84 -27.17
N ALA A 53 -6.91 6.81 -26.38
CA ALA A 53 -7.61 6.78 -25.10
C ALA A 53 -7.38 8.15 -24.49
N ALA A 54 -8.45 8.88 -24.19
CA ALA A 54 -8.37 10.15 -23.50
C ALA A 54 -7.38 10.00 -22.35
N PRO A 55 -6.54 11.01 -22.07
CA PRO A 55 -5.58 10.88 -21.00
C PRO A 55 -6.34 10.48 -19.74
N GLU A 56 -6.15 9.23 -19.27
CA GLU A 56 -6.76 8.79 -18.03
C GLU A 56 -6.34 9.79 -16.96
N ASP A 57 -7.32 10.38 -16.26
CA ASP A 57 -7.04 11.20 -15.11
C ASP A 57 -6.31 10.34 -14.08
N ILE A 58 -5.09 10.72 -13.79
CA ILE A 58 -4.24 9.98 -12.89
C ILE A 58 -4.75 10.20 -11.46
N ASP A 59 -5.22 9.16 -10.83
CA ASP A 59 -5.57 9.18 -9.41
C ASP A 59 -4.30 9.22 -8.56
N GLU A 60 -3.80 10.43 -8.30
CA GLU A 60 -2.60 10.62 -7.47
C GLU A 60 -2.84 10.21 -6.01
N TRP A 61 -4.07 10.31 -5.49
CA TRP A 61 -4.38 9.88 -4.12
C TRP A 61 -4.43 8.36 -4.01
N GLY A 62 -4.95 7.64 -4.99
CA GLY A 62 -4.87 6.18 -5.07
C GLY A 62 -3.43 5.64 -5.18
N ARG A 63 -2.47 6.52 -5.53
CA ARG A 63 -1.03 6.24 -5.57
C ARG A 63 -0.29 6.62 -4.28
N THR A 64 -1.02 7.08 -3.27
CA THR A 64 -0.50 7.56 -1.99
C THR A 64 -0.88 6.59 -0.88
N VAL A 65 0.03 6.36 0.05
CA VAL A 65 -0.19 5.57 1.27
C VAL A 65 0.29 6.38 2.47
N VAL A 66 -0.54 6.49 3.49
CA VAL A 66 -0.19 7.08 4.79
C VAL A 66 -0.15 5.95 5.82
N PHE A 67 0.91 5.86 6.60
CA PHE A 67 1.11 4.76 7.54
C PHE A 67 2.01 5.15 8.72
N ILE A 68 1.88 4.45 9.83
CA ILE A 68 2.78 4.56 10.97
C ILE A 68 4.02 3.72 10.71
N ASP A 69 5.20 4.37 10.69
CA ASP A 69 6.51 3.71 10.51
C ASP A 69 7.24 3.56 11.84
N SER A 70 6.54 3.11 12.84
CA SER A 70 7.09 2.83 14.16
C SER A 70 6.77 1.39 14.54
N SER A 71 7.62 0.81 15.38
CA SER A 71 7.33 -0.49 15.98
C SER A 71 6.15 -0.36 16.92
N ILE A 72 5.09 -1.12 16.63
CA ILE A 72 3.92 -1.24 17.48
C ILE A 72 3.89 -2.66 18.03
N SER A 73 3.62 -2.80 19.33
CA SER A 73 3.58 -4.12 19.97
C SER A 73 2.61 -5.07 19.23
N PRO A 74 2.95 -6.35 19.05
CA PRO A 74 2.06 -7.33 18.43
C PRO A 74 0.67 -7.40 19.07
N ALA A 75 0.56 -7.17 20.37
CA ALA A 75 -0.71 -7.10 21.08
C ALA A 75 -1.58 -5.89 20.71
N GLN A 76 -0.99 -4.89 20.05
CA GLN A 76 -1.65 -3.65 19.63
C GLN A 76 -1.82 -3.56 18.11
N THR A 77 -1.40 -4.57 17.35
CA THR A 77 -1.56 -4.59 15.91
C THR A 77 -2.99 -4.94 15.52
N LYS A 78 -3.48 -4.31 14.46
CA LYS A 78 -4.78 -4.68 13.87
C LYS A 78 -4.74 -6.10 13.31
N SER A 79 -5.88 -6.76 13.30
CA SER A 79 -6.05 -8.10 12.72
C SER A 79 -5.52 -8.16 11.27
N PRO A 80 -5.06 -9.33 10.81
CA PRO A 80 -4.64 -9.53 9.44
C PRO A 80 -5.72 -9.07 8.45
N LEU A 81 -5.29 -8.40 7.39
CA LEU A 81 -6.19 -8.02 6.31
C LEU A 81 -6.61 -9.24 5.49
N PRO A 82 -7.77 -9.19 4.83
CA PRO A 82 -8.14 -10.17 3.82
C PRO A 82 -7.04 -10.30 2.75
N LEU A 83 -6.96 -11.47 2.11
CA LEU A 83 -6.03 -11.71 1.01
C LEU A 83 -6.16 -10.61 -0.04
N GLN A 84 -5.08 -9.86 -0.25
CA GLN A 84 -5.05 -8.83 -1.27
C GLN A 84 -4.77 -9.45 -2.64
N GLN A 85 -5.36 -8.83 -3.66
CA GLN A 85 -5.29 -9.31 -5.02
C GLN A 85 -4.94 -8.18 -5.99
N ILE A 86 -4.10 -8.49 -6.98
CA ILE A 86 -3.80 -7.63 -8.12
C ILE A 86 -4.08 -8.43 -9.40
N ALA A 87 -5.28 -8.31 -9.93
CA ALA A 87 -5.67 -8.99 -11.15
C ALA A 87 -4.94 -8.41 -12.38
N GLN A 88 -4.69 -9.27 -13.37
CA GLN A 88 -4.12 -8.93 -14.65
C GLN A 88 -5.24 -8.96 -15.67
N ARG A 89 -5.65 -7.79 -16.16
CA ARG A 89 -6.76 -7.61 -17.09
C ARG A 89 -6.43 -6.52 -18.12
N ASN A 90 -6.76 -6.74 -19.38
CA ASN A 90 -6.54 -5.79 -20.48
C ASN A 90 -5.08 -5.34 -20.59
N ARG A 91 -4.13 -6.28 -20.40
CA ARG A 91 -2.66 -6.02 -20.36
C ARG A 91 -2.25 -4.98 -19.33
N ARG A 92 -2.94 -4.95 -18.18
CA ARG A 92 -2.67 -4.06 -17.05
C ARG A 92 -2.80 -4.81 -15.74
N PHE A 93 -2.14 -4.35 -14.72
CA PHE A 93 -2.52 -4.64 -13.34
C PHE A 93 -3.72 -3.77 -12.97
N GLU A 94 -4.79 -4.38 -12.48
CA GLU A 94 -6.05 -3.68 -12.17
C GLU A 94 -5.88 -2.57 -11.14
N ARG A 95 -4.94 -2.74 -10.21
CA ARG A 95 -4.59 -1.76 -9.19
C ARG A 95 -3.16 -1.29 -9.36
N GLU A 96 -2.96 0.02 -9.40
CA GLU A 96 -1.63 0.59 -9.53
C GLU A 96 -0.82 0.61 -8.22
N VAL A 97 -1.51 0.70 -7.09
CA VAL A 97 -0.92 0.61 -5.76
C VAL A 97 -1.79 -0.26 -4.87
N VAL A 98 -1.17 -1.21 -4.20
CA VAL A 98 -1.75 -2.01 -3.13
C VAL A 98 -0.90 -1.85 -1.89
N VAL A 99 -1.54 -1.72 -0.73
CA VAL A 99 -0.85 -1.65 0.55
C VAL A 99 -1.16 -2.88 1.39
N VAL A 100 -0.12 -3.46 1.99
CA VAL A 100 -0.23 -4.64 2.84
C VAL A 100 0.72 -4.53 4.04
N PRO A 101 0.33 -5.02 5.22
CA PRO A 101 1.28 -5.22 6.32
C PRO A 101 2.33 -6.29 5.98
N ALA A 102 3.51 -6.16 6.59
CA ALA A 102 4.54 -7.20 6.53
C ALA A 102 3.98 -8.56 6.99
N GLY A 103 4.39 -9.64 6.32
CA GLY A 103 3.85 -10.99 6.50
C GLY A 103 2.63 -11.31 5.64
N SER A 104 2.06 -10.34 4.93
CA SER A 104 0.88 -10.56 4.07
C SER A 104 1.23 -11.29 2.78
N THR A 105 0.25 -12.05 2.28
CA THR A 105 0.31 -12.69 0.96
C THR A 105 -0.54 -11.89 -0.04
N VAL A 106 -0.02 -11.68 -1.25
CA VAL A 106 -0.76 -11.09 -2.38
C VAL A 106 -0.91 -12.12 -3.49
N SER A 107 -2.09 -12.16 -4.09
CA SER A 107 -2.41 -13.03 -5.23
C SER A 107 -2.47 -12.24 -6.54
N PHE A 108 -2.07 -12.90 -7.63
CA PHE A 108 -1.99 -12.33 -8.97
C PHE A 108 -2.74 -13.25 -9.95
N PRO A 109 -4.09 -13.17 -10.03
CA PRO A 109 -4.83 -13.91 -11.03
C PRO A 109 -4.60 -13.33 -12.43
N ASN A 110 -4.46 -14.20 -13.43
CA ASN A 110 -4.46 -13.81 -14.82
C ASN A 110 -5.88 -13.99 -15.39
N GLU A 111 -6.51 -12.88 -15.75
CA GLU A 111 -7.86 -12.82 -16.31
C GLU A 111 -7.86 -12.48 -17.82
N ASP A 112 -6.67 -12.31 -18.41
CA ASP A 112 -6.51 -12.09 -19.86
C ASP A 112 -6.33 -13.39 -20.64
N PRO A 113 -6.83 -13.48 -21.88
CA PRO A 113 -6.67 -14.67 -22.74
C PRO A 113 -5.26 -14.80 -23.33
N ILE A 114 -4.26 -14.24 -22.67
CA ILE A 114 -2.85 -14.27 -23.04
C ILE A 114 -1.99 -14.59 -21.83
N PHE A 115 -0.75 -15.01 -22.07
CA PHE A 115 0.21 -15.22 -20.99
C PHE A 115 0.66 -13.89 -20.38
N HIS A 116 0.80 -13.88 -19.06
CA HIS A 116 1.46 -12.83 -18.31
C HIS A 116 2.55 -13.42 -17.42
N ASN A 117 3.39 -12.53 -16.93
CA ASN A 117 4.40 -12.79 -15.93
C ASN A 117 4.29 -11.72 -14.85
N VAL A 118 4.69 -12.03 -13.63
CA VAL A 118 4.76 -11.07 -12.53
C VAL A 118 6.14 -11.18 -11.88
N PHE A 119 6.91 -10.11 -11.91
CA PHE A 119 8.24 -10.08 -11.32
C PHE A 119 8.56 -8.76 -10.63
N SER A 120 9.55 -8.77 -9.77
CA SER A 120 10.10 -7.61 -9.08
C SER A 120 11.60 -7.74 -8.87
N LEU A 121 12.33 -6.63 -8.98
CA LEU A 121 13.74 -6.49 -8.63
C LEU A 121 13.95 -5.58 -7.43
N SER A 122 12.90 -5.27 -6.68
CA SER A 122 12.96 -4.36 -5.53
C SER A 122 13.76 -4.96 -4.37
N LYS A 123 14.51 -4.10 -3.65
CA LYS A 123 15.30 -4.50 -2.47
C LYS A 123 14.44 -5.12 -1.35
N SER A 124 13.19 -4.67 -1.21
CA SER A 124 12.25 -5.19 -0.22
C SER A 124 11.78 -6.60 -0.56
N LYS A 125 11.59 -6.92 -1.85
CA LYS A 125 11.22 -8.25 -2.33
C LYS A 125 11.60 -8.39 -3.80
N SER A 126 12.54 -9.27 -4.11
CA SER A 126 12.86 -9.70 -5.48
C SER A 126 12.24 -11.07 -5.73
N PHE A 127 11.56 -11.23 -6.86
CA PHE A 127 10.93 -12.48 -7.27
C PHE A 127 10.58 -12.50 -8.75
N ASP A 128 10.35 -13.70 -9.28
CA ASP A 128 9.77 -13.95 -10.60
C ASP A 128 8.82 -15.15 -10.50
N LEU A 129 7.54 -14.93 -10.82
CA LEU A 129 6.50 -15.96 -10.75
C LEU A 129 6.40 -16.79 -12.06
N GLY A 130 7.26 -16.51 -13.06
CA GLY A 130 7.20 -17.15 -14.37
C GLY A 130 5.95 -16.73 -15.18
N TYR A 131 5.84 -17.32 -16.37
CA TYR A 131 4.68 -17.09 -17.25
C TYR A 131 3.54 -18.03 -16.91
N TYR A 132 2.31 -17.52 -16.93
CA TYR A 132 1.11 -18.32 -16.71
C TYR A 132 -0.09 -17.81 -17.52
N PRO A 133 -0.96 -18.75 -17.99
CA PRO A 133 -2.11 -18.42 -18.83
C PRO A 133 -3.31 -17.92 -18.02
N ILE A 134 -4.38 -17.56 -18.75
CA ILE A 134 -5.70 -17.21 -18.18
C ILE A 134 -6.19 -18.26 -17.16
N GLY A 135 -6.86 -17.78 -16.11
CA GLY A 135 -7.46 -18.61 -15.05
C GLY A 135 -6.48 -19.11 -14.00
N GLN A 136 -5.17 -18.95 -14.20
CA GLN A 136 -4.19 -19.28 -13.18
C GLN A 136 -3.92 -18.10 -12.25
N THR A 137 -3.64 -18.43 -11.00
CA THR A 137 -3.27 -17.46 -9.96
C THR A 137 -1.94 -17.84 -9.34
N ARG A 138 -1.04 -16.89 -9.23
CA ARG A 138 0.20 -17.01 -8.47
C ARG A 138 0.12 -16.20 -7.19
N LYS A 139 0.83 -16.61 -6.14
CA LYS A 139 0.83 -15.95 -4.83
C LYS A 139 2.24 -15.78 -4.33
N ILE A 140 2.48 -14.71 -3.59
CA ILE A 140 3.76 -14.48 -2.91
C ILE A 140 3.54 -13.72 -1.60
N GLN A 141 4.36 -14.03 -0.60
CA GLN A 141 4.36 -13.37 0.70
C GLN A 141 5.37 -12.22 0.74
N PHE A 142 5.02 -11.15 1.43
CA PHE A 142 5.82 -9.93 1.57
C PHE A 142 6.17 -9.69 3.03
N ASP A 143 7.39 -10.02 3.44
CA ASP A 143 7.80 -10.01 4.86
C ASP A 143 8.55 -8.73 5.25
N LYS A 144 9.17 -8.05 4.29
CA LYS A 144 10.03 -6.90 4.54
C LYS A 144 9.34 -5.60 4.16
N PRO A 145 9.19 -4.63 5.08
CA PRO A 145 8.62 -3.31 4.79
C PRO A 145 9.38 -2.57 3.68
N GLY A 146 8.63 -1.79 2.90
CA GLY A 146 9.13 -0.97 1.80
C GLY A 146 8.37 -1.16 0.50
N PRO A 147 8.63 -0.31 -0.50
CA PRO A 147 7.97 -0.39 -1.79
C PRO A 147 8.52 -1.55 -2.62
N VAL A 148 7.62 -2.28 -3.27
CA VAL A 148 7.93 -3.35 -4.20
C VAL A 148 7.29 -3.00 -5.54
N GLN A 149 8.11 -2.68 -6.54
CA GLN A 149 7.66 -2.42 -7.91
C GLN A 149 7.44 -3.75 -8.62
N VAL A 150 6.29 -3.90 -9.26
CA VAL A 150 5.86 -5.13 -9.94
C VAL A 150 5.70 -4.86 -11.43
N PHE A 151 6.21 -5.76 -12.25
CA PHE A 151 6.23 -5.62 -13.71
C PHE A 151 5.84 -6.91 -14.42
N CYS A 152 5.56 -6.81 -15.73
CA CYS A 152 5.42 -7.93 -16.64
C CYS A 152 6.47 -7.84 -17.75
N HIS A 153 7.19 -8.94 -18.04
CA HIS A 153 8.20 -8.97 -19.10
C HIS A 153 7.62 -8.78 -20.50
N LEU A 154 6.39 -9.24 -20.73
CA LEU A 154 5.75 -9.20 -22.05
C LEU A 154 5.14 -7.84 -22.39
N HIS A 155 4.80 -7.04 -21.38
CA HIS A 155 4.06 -5.80 -21.55
C HIS A 155 4.73 -4.64 -20.78
N PRO A 156 5.58 -3.83 -21.44
CA PRO A 156 6.38 -2.78 -20.78
C PRO A 156 5.57 -1.75 -19.99
N ASN A 157 4.31 -1.53 -20.38
CA ASN A 157 3.41 -0.60 -19.70
C ASN A 157 2.69 -1.21 -18.48
N MET A 158 2.80 -2.52 -18.28
CA MET A 158 2.15 -3.24 -17.19
C MET A 158 3.01 -3.19 -15.93
N ASN A 159 2.68 -2.27 -15.03
CA ASN A 159 3.36 -2.13 -13.75
C ASN A 159 2.41 -1.71 -12.63
N ALA A 160 2.73 -2.16 -11.44
CA ALA A 160 2.07 -1.81 -10.19
C ALA A 160 3.11 -1.62 -9.07
N ALA A 161 2.67 -1.18 -7.91
CA ALA A 161 3.49 -1.14 -6.72
C ALA A 161 2.74 -1.75 -5.54
N ILE A 162 3.46 -2.48 -4.70
CA ILE A 162 2.97 -2.96 -3.42
C ILE A 162 3.74 -2.22 -2.35
N MET A 163 3.04 -1.44 -1.54
CA MET A 163 3.64 -0.83 -0.37
C MET A 163 3.49 -1.78 0.82
N VAL A 164 4.58 -2.36 1.25
CA VAL A 164 4.62 -3.19 2.45
C VAL A 164 4.88 -2.29 3.65
N VAL A 165 3.90 -2.20 4.55
CA VAL A 165 3.97 -1.37 5.75
C VAL A 165 4.31 -2.21 6.98
N PRO A 166 4.95 -1.65 8.02
CA PRO A 166 5.42 -2.43 9.16
C PRO A 166 4.31 -2.96 10.07
N ASN A 167 3.11 -2.36 10.00
CA ASN A 167 1.99 -2.69 10.88
C ASN A 167 0.63 -2.44 10.21
N GLY A 168 -0.48 -2.66 10.93
CA GLY A 168 -1.85 -2.49 10.42
C GLY A 168 -2.41 -1.07 10.47
N TYR A 169 -1.62 -0.06 10.86
CA TYR A 169 -2.06 1.33 10.95
C TYR A 169 -1.66 2.12 9.71
N PHE A 170 -2.48 2.01 8.69
CA PHE A 170 -2.27 2.68 7.41
C PHE A 170 -3.61 2.97 6.72
N THR A 171 -3.56 3.85 5.72
CA THR A 171 -4.70 4.18 4.87
C THR A 171 -4.22 4.69 3.50
N GLN A 172 -5.11 4.69 2.52
CA GLN A 172 -4.96 5.45 1.28
C GLN A 172 -5.92 6.64 1.33
N PRO A 173 -5.48 7.85 0.99
CA PRO A 173 -6.36 9.02 0.99
C PRO A 173 -7.54 8.84 0.03
N ALA A 174 -8.67 9.43 0.37
CA ALA A 174 -9.82 9.55 -0.52
C ALA A 174 -9.52 10.51 -1.69
N SER A 175 -10.43 10.60 -2.66
CA SER A 175 -10.27 11.38 -3.90
C SER A 175 -10.07 12.90 -3.70
N ARG A 176 -10.28 13.43 -2.50
CA ARG A 176 -9.99 14.82 -2.13
C ARG A 176 -8.79 14.96 -1.21
N GLY A 177 -8.13 13.83 -0.92
CA GLY A 177 -6.95 13.77 -0.08
C GLY A 177 -7.21 13.59 1.40
N GLU A 178 -8.46 13.53 1.85
CA GLU A 178 -8.77 13.24 3.25
C GLU A 178 -8.35 11.80 3.60
N PHE A 179 -7.81 11.63 4.80
CA PHE A 179 -7.45 10.31 5.30
C PHE A 179 -7.76 10.17 6.79
N LYS A 180 -7.94 8.91 7.21
CA LYS A 180 -8.14 8.53 8.61
C LYS A 180 -7.43 7.22 8.92
N ILE A 181 -6.79 7.16 10.10
CA ILE A 181 -6.26 5.93 10.71
C ILE A 181 -6.87 5.80 12.09
N ASP A 182 -7.75 4.82 12.26
CA ASP A 182 -8.52 4.64 13.50
C ASP A 182 -7.77 3.82 14.54
N GLY A 183 -8.02 4.15 15.81
CA GLY A 183 -7.70 3.30 16.95
C GLY A 183 -6.20 3.09 17.14
N VAL A 184 -5.40 4.11 16.89
CA VAL A 184 -3.94 4.08 17.12
C VAL A 184 -3.69 4.18 18.62
N PRO A 185 -2.88 3.27 19.22
CA PRO A 185 -2.52 3.40 20.62
C PRO A 185 -1.91 4.76 20.95
N ALA A 186 -2.20 5.30 22.13
CA ALA A 186 -1.59 6.56 22.56
C ALA A 186 -0.06 6.44 22.61
N GLY A 187 0.65 7.45 22.09
CA GLY A 187 2.11 7.43 21.99
C GLY A 187 2.68 8.38 20.95
N ARG A 188 4.00 8.34 20.83
CA ARG A 188 4.73 9.11 19.80
C ARG A 188 5.09 8.20 18.64
N TYR A 189 4.87 8.68 17.42
CA TYR A 189 5.04 7.90 16.19
C TYR A 189 5.63 8.74 15.08
N THR A 190 6.35 8.08 14.17
CA THR A 190 6.68 8.63 12.88
C THR A 190 5.54 8.26 11.90
N LEU A 191 4.75 9.25 11.51
CA LEU A 191 3.75 9.10 10.44
C LEU A 191 4.42 9.34 9.10
N ARG A 192 4.37 8.35 8.21
CA ARG A 192 4.90 8.46 6.86
C ARG A 192 3.80 8.53 5.83
N LEU A 193 4.06 9.34 4.83
CA LEU A 193 3.38 9.31 3.56
C LEU A 193 4.35 8.80 2.50
N TRP A 194 3.92 7.85 1.69
CA TRP A 194 4.62 7.42 0.49
C TRP A 194 3.73 7.64 -0.73
N HIS A 195 4.31 8.20 -1.79
CA HIS A 195 3.66 8.35 -3.08
C HIS A 195 4.50 7.65 -4.16
N LYS A 196 3.84 6.85 -5.02
CA LYS A 196 4.51 6.01 -6.03
C LYS A 196 5.54 6.75 -6.89
N SER A 197 5.29 8.03 -7.21
CA SER A 197 6.17 8.85 -8.05
C SER A 197 6.98 9.90 -7.29
N ALA A 198 6.57 10.31 -6.09
CA ALA A 198 7.21 11.37 -5.31
C ALA A 198 8.07 10.87 -4.14
N GLY A 199 8.00 9.57 -3.81
CA GLY A 199 8.76 9.02 -2.69
C GLY A 199 8.10 9.29 -1.34
N TYR A 200 8.92 9.59 -0.31
CA TYR A 200 8.48 9.68 1.08
C TYR A 200 8.43 11.10 1.61
N LEU A 201 7.44 11.36 2.46
CA LEU A 201 7.40 12.41 3.48
C LEU A 201 7.22 11.76 4.84
N GLN A 202 7.62 12.45 5.91
CA GLN A 202 7.36 11.99 7.28
C GLN A 202 7.14 13.16 8.23
N GLU A 203 6.43 12.88 9.31
CA GLU A 203 6.15 13.82 10.39
C GLU A 203 6.11 13.05 11.72
N GLU A 204 6.73 13.64 12.75
CA GLU A 204 6.63 13.12 14.11
C GLU A 204 5.32 13.60 14.72
N ILE A 205 4.53 12.68 15.24
CA ILE A 205 3.21 12.96 15.80
C ILE A 205 3.08 12.38 17.20
N GLU A 206 2.20 12.99 18.00
CA GLU A 206 1.76 12.45 19.27
C GLU A 206 0.27 12.12 19.20
N VAL A 207 -0.08 10.85 19.44
CA VAL A 207 -1.45 10.38 19.49
C VAL A 207 -1.89 10.35 20.94
N SER A 208 -2.91 11.15 21.26
CA SER A 208 -3.51 11.20 22.60
C SER A 208 -4.49 10.04 22.80
N ALA A 209 -4.64 9.59 24.03
CA ALA A 209 -5.76 8.76 24.42
C ALA A 209 -7.07 9.57 24.25
N GLU A 210 -8.05 8.98 23.61
CA GLU A 210 -9.36 9.62 23.42
C GLU A 210 -9.28 10.98 22.69
N GLY A 211 -8.77 11.00 21.46
CA GLY A 211 -8.66 12.23 20.69
C GLY A 211 -8.43 12.04 19.22
N LYS A 212 -8.34 13.18 18.52
CA LYS A 212 -8.02 13.22 17.09
C LYS A 212 -6.72 14.00 16.91
N THR A 213 -5.72 13.35 16.34
CA THR A 213 -4.49 14.00 15.90
C THR A 213 -4.66 14.47 14.46
N GLN A 214 -4.56 15.80 14.23
CA GLN A 214 -4.72 16.40 12.90
C GLN A 214 -3.38 16.54 12.20
N VAL A 215 -3.29 16.05 10.95
CA VAL A 215 -2.05 16.09 10.15
C VAL A 215 -2.32 16.59 8.75
N LYS A 216 -1.36 17.35 8.19
CA LYS A 216 -1.45 17.86 6.82
C LYS A 216 -0.17 17.62 6.05
N PHE A 217 -0.24 16.81 5.00
CA PHE A 217 0.85 16.65 4.05
C PHE A 217 0.66 17.55 2.82
N LEU A 218 1.76 18.08 2.31
CA LEU A 218 1.79 18.86 1.07
C LEU A 218 2.77 18.22 0.07
N LEU A 219 2.29 17.86 -1.11
CA LEU A 219 3.08 17.32 -2.21
C LEU A 219 2.98 18.23 -3.46
N PRO A 220 4.06 18.45 -4.22
CA PRO A 220 5.44 18.16 -3.85
C PRO A 220 5.90 19.01 -2.67
N LEU A 221 6.96 18.59 -2.00
CA LEU A 221 7.65 19.47 -1.04
C LEU A 221 7.96 20.78 -1.74
N ALA A 222 7.69 21.91 -1.06
CA ALA A 222 8.23 23.17 -1.48
C ALA A 222 9.76 23.01 -1.52
N THR A 223 10.33 22.95 -2.75
CA THR A 223 11.78 23.02 -2.88
C THR A 223 12.18 24.36 -2.29
N SER A 224 12.86 24.35 -1.14
CA SER A 224 13.62 25.51 -0.72
C SER A 224 14.56 25.83 -1.89
N LYS A 225 14.28 26.92 -2.60
CA LYS A 225 15.17 27.42 -3.64
C LYS A 225 16.53 27.69 -2.98
N PRO A 226 17.64 27.20 -3.56
CA PRO A 226 18.97 27.49 -3.03
C PRO A 226 19.24 28.98 -2.98
#